data_01e5a515e3bce7192481c6db602f9e15
#
_entry.id   01e5a515e3bce7192481c6db602f9e15
#
_cell.length_a   1.000
_cell.length_b   1.000
_cell.length_c   1.000
_cell.angle_alpha   90.00
_cell.angle_beta   90.00
_cell.angle_gamma   90.00
#
_symmetry.space_group_name_H-M   'P 1'
#
loop_
_entity.id
_entity.type
_entity.pdbx_description
1 polymer ?
#
loop_
_entity_poly.entity_id
_entity_poly.type
_entity_poly.pdbx_seq_one_letter_code
_entity_poly.pdbx_strand_id
1 'polypeptide(L)'
;AAYGDAVAEETPATAEYSGRIGSITKTFTATAVLQQVAAGTLSLDDTVADVLPDLAAELPDIAEITVEQLLAMQSGIPEYEFLVVPDVLENPTEPIDLDAVIIETVEGGIEPAGTAGYSTTNYLILGDMLEELTGQPSEDVLNELAADAGLTTTVLTVGDDIEMPDPSSAGYVNEPAALELQAEGVDVEPLGDVSSYNPNWGGVGGSMYSTLEDLGAWAATGFGNDLLPPELAAQRLEAAPLAEGVDYGLGLMDFGNGWYGHTGEILGWNSVAAHNPETGAVFVAYVNESGSLLATAGPALAAFPDLGGLFGF
;
A
#
# COMPACT_ATOMS: atom_id res chain seq x y z
N ALA A 1 -20.42 9.77 -4.16
CA ALA A 1 -20.51 11.19 -4.50
C ALA A 1 -19.12 11.73 -4.76
N ALA A 2 -18.96 12.66 -5.70
CA ALA A 2 -17.70 13.35 -5.96
C ALA A 2 -17.87 14.85 -5.69
N TYR A 3 -16.81 15.49 -5.22
CA TYR A 3 -16.78 16.92 -4.90
C TYR A 3 -15.41 17.50 -5.28
N GLY A 4 -15.35 18.79 -5.63
CA GLY A 4 -14.13 19.46 -6.03
C GLY A 4 -13.76 19.18 -7.49
N ASP A 5 -12.47 19.27 -7.77
CA ASP A 5 -11.92 19.17 -9.11
C ASP A 5 -10.98 17.96 -9.23
N ALA A 6 -11.10 17.22 -10.31
CA ALA A 6 -10.14 16.16 -10.67
C ALA A 6 -8.84 16.76 -11.22
N VAL A 7 -8.96 17.89 -11.94
CA VAL A 7 -7.86 18.77 -12.32
C VAL A 7 -8.21 20.17 -11.83
N ALA A 8 -7.38 20.72 -10.96
CA ALA A 8 -7.63 21.97 -10.25
C ALA A 8 -8.04 23.10 -11.21
N GLU A 9 -9.18 23.77 -10.92
CA GLU A 9 -9.75 24.86 -11.68
C GLU A 9 -10.13 24.54 -13.15
N GLU A 10 -9.99 23.28 -13.59
CA GLU A 10 -10.24 22.88 -14.98
C GLU A 10 -11.39 21.89 -15.13
N THR A 11 -11.33 20.78 -14.35
CA THR A 11 -12.23 19.65 -14.57
C THR A 11 -12.85 19.16 -13.25
N PRO A 12 -14.19 19.26 -13.11
CA PRO A 12 -14.87 18.76 -11.91
C PRO A 12 -14.64 17.26 -11.69
N ALA A 13 -14.46 16.86 -10.44
CA ALA A 13 -14.32 15.47 -10.06
C ALA A 13 -15.61 14.68 -10.28
N THR A 14 -15.47 13.45 -10.78
CA THR A 14 -16.54 12.45 -10.83
C THR A 14 -16.07 11.14 -10.22
N ALA A 15 -16.98 10.20 -9.96
CA ALA A 15 -16.63 8.89 -9.41
C ALA A 15 -15.95 7.96 -10.44
N GLU A 16 -15.86 8.35 -11.69
CA GLU A 16 -15.29 7.56 -12.79
C GLU A 16 -13.77 7.76 -12.93
N TYR A 17 -13.21 8.80 -12.29
CA TYR A 17 -11.79 9.07 -12.36
C TYR A 17 -10.98 8.02 -11.64
N SER A 18 -9.88 7.60 -12.27
CA SER A 18 -8.84 6.82 -11.62
C SER A 18 -7.89 7.73 -10.83
N GLY A 19 -7.31 7.16 -9.79
CA GLY A 19 -6.28 7.79 -8.97
C GLY A 19 -5.39 6.75 -8.33
N ARG A 20 -4.23 7.16 -7.87
CA ARG A 20 -3.31 6.26 -7.19
C ARG A 20 -3.84 5.91 -5.80
N ILE A 21 -3.69 4.65 -5.42
CA ILE A 21 -4.30 4.10 -4.21
C ILE A 21 -3.32 3.87 -3.07
N GLY A 22 -2.02 4.18 -3.31
CA GLY A 22 -1.00 4.05 -2.28
C GLY A 22 -1.01 2.67 -1.62
N SER A 23 -0.84 2.64 -0.32
CA SER A 23 -0.71 1.40 0.47
C SER A 23 -1.93 0.46 0.46
N ILE A 24 -3.08 0.82 -0.14
CA ILE A 24 -4.12 -0.17 -0.43
C ILE A 24 -3.56 -1.28 -1.35
N THR A 25 -2.53 -1.00 -2.13
CA THR A 25 -1.74 -1.98 -2.92
C THR A 25 -1.32 -3.18 -2.07
N LYS A 26 -0.95 -2.96 -0.80
CA LYS A 26 -0.53 -4.02 0.12
C LYS A 26 -1.58 -5.13 0.29
N THR A 27 -2.86 -4.79 0.13
CA THR A 27 -3.93 -5.77 0.24
C THR A 27 -3.92 -6.77 -0.91
N PHE A 28 -3.46 -6.35 -2.09
CA PHE A 28 -3.26 -7.22 -3.27
C PHE A 28 -2.05 -8.12 -3.07
N THR A 29 -0.92 -7.55 -2.69
CA THR A 29 0.32 -8.30 -2.40
C THR A 29 0.07 -9.35 -1.32
N ALA A 30 -0.54 -8.96 -0.20
CA ALA A 30 -0.89 -9.90 0.86
C ALA A 30 -1.81 -11.02 0.36
N THR A 31 -2.80 -10.71 -0.48
CA THR A 31 -3.70 -11.74 -1.05
C THR A 31 -2.93 -12.70 -1.96
N ALA A 32 -2.04 -12.20 -2.83
CA ALA A 32 -1.21 -13.03 -3.70
C ALA A 32 -0.30 -13.97 -2.88
N VAL A 33 0.35 -13.45 -1.83
CA VAL A 33 1.16 -14.25 -0.90
C VAL A 33 0.31 -15.31 -0.20
N LEU A 34 -0.86 -14.94 0.33
CA LEU A 34 -1.76 -15.88 1.00
C LEU A 34 -2.36 -16.93 0.04
N GLN A 35 -2.46 -16.64 -1.26
CA GLN A 35 -2.79 -17.65 -2.26
C GLN A 35 -1.66 -18.69 -2.44
N GLN A 36 -0.39 -18.29 -2.34
CA GLN A 36 0.73 -19.24 -2.32
C GLN A 36 0.69 -20.13 -1.05
N VAL A 37 0.31 -19.53 0.09
CA VAL A 37 0.10 -20.30 1.33
C VAL A 37 -1.06 -21.29 1.16
N ALA A 38 -2.17 -20.87 0.57
CA ALA A 38 -3.32 -21.73 0.30
C ALA A 38 -2.99 -22.86 -0.68
N ALA A 39 -2.10 -22.61 -1.64
CA ALA A 39 -1.60 -23.61 -2.59
C ALA A 39 -0.59 -24.58 -1.98
N GLY A 40 -0.04 -24.29 -0.79
CA GLY A 40 0.98 -25.08 -0.12
C GLY A 40 2.39 -24.93 -0.73
N THR A 41 2.61 -23.91 -1.55
CA THR A 41 3.92 -23.53 -2.11
C THR A 41 4.71 -22.65 -1.17
N LEU A 42 4.06 -22.05 -0.17
CA LEU A 42 4.62 -21.22 0.87
C LEU A 42 3.97 -21.55 2.22
N SER A 43 4.67 -21.32 3.32
CA SER A 43 4.14 -21.35 4.69
C SER A 43 4.27 -19.97 5.33
N LEU A 44 3.36 -19.61 6.23
CA LEU A 44 3.50 -18.41 7.05
C LEU A 44 4.72 -18.48 7.98
N ASP A 45 5.18 -19.69 8.32
CA ASP A 45 6.36 -19.94 9.13
C ASP A 45 7.68 -19.97 8.31
N ASP A 46 7.60 -19.98 6.97
CA ASP A 46 8.79 -19.92 6.13
C ASP A 46 9.51 -18.57 6.34
N THR A 47 10.84 -18.64 6.40
CA THR A 47 11.68 -17.46 6.62
C THR A 47 12.14 -16.83 5.31
N VAL A 48 12.70 -15.63 5.38
CA VAL A 48 13.38 -15.01 4.23
C VAL A 48 14.46 -15.93 3.70
N ALA A 49 15.23 -16.61 4.58
CA ALA A 49 16.28 -17.53 4.15
C ALA A 49 15.73 -18.79 3.45
N ASP A 50 14.53 -19.24 3.79
CA ASP A 50 13.91 -20.40 3.14
C ASP A 50 13.48 -20.09 1.70
N VAL A 51 13.03 -18.87 1.43
CA VAL A 51 12.47 -18.46 0.13
C VAL A 51 13.48 -17.69 -0.72
N LEU A 52 14.24 -16.77 -0.11
CA LEU A 52 15.19 -15.87 -0.76
C LEU A 52 16.62 -16.07 -0.18
N PRO A 53 17.24 -17.23 -0.39
CA PRO A 53 18.53 -17.55 0.24
C PRO A 53 19.66 -16.61 -0.17
N ASP A 54 19.64 -16.06 -1.37
CA ASP A 54 20.66 -15.13 -1.85
C ASP A 54 20.53 -13.77 -1.14
N LEU A 55 19.32 -13.24 -1.00
CA LEU A 55 19.04 -12.03 -0.22
C LEU A 55 19.39 -12.22 1.26
N ALA A 56 19.03 -13.35 1.84
CA ALA A 56 19.38 -13.68 3.23
C ALA A 56 20.90 -13.83 3.45
N ALA A 57 21.64 -14.27 2.44
CA ALA A 57 23.11 -14.33 2.51
C ALA A 57 23.75 -12.95 2.44
N GLU A 58 23.16 -12.02 1.70
CA GLU A 58 23.58 -10.62 1.61
C GLU A 58 23.17 -9.84 2.87
N LEU A 59 21.95 -10.06 3.35
CA LEU A 59 21.33 -9.39 4.50
C LEU A 59 21.01 -10.38 5.63
N PRO A 60 22.01 -10.90 6.37
CA PRO A 60 21.78 -11.97 7.35
C PRO A 60 20.88 -11.55 8.53
N ASP A 61 20.70 -10.25 8.77
CA ASP A 61 19.85 -9.76 9.85
C ASP A 61 18.36 -10.03 9.62
N ILE A 62 17.93 -10.18 8.36
CA ILE A 62 16.53 -10.50 8.01
C ILE A 62 16.29 -12.00 7.76
N ALA A 63 17.34 -12.83 7.78
CA ALA A 63 17.27 -14.23 7.36
C ALA A 63 16.19 -15.05 8.08
N GLU A 64 16.00 -14.82 9.37
CA GLU A 64 15.05 -15.55 10.23
C GLU A 64 13.67 -14.89 10.34
N ILE A 65 13.43 -13.78 9.65
CA ILE A 65 12.11 -13.12 9.62
C ILE A 65 11.15 -13.98 8.80
N THR A 66 9.97 -14.27 9.38
CA THR A 66 8.97 -15.12 8.73
C THR A 66 8.02 -14.33 7.80
N VAL A 67 7.39 -15.04 6.87
CA VAL A 67 6.35 -14.51 6.00
C VAL A 67 5.22 -13.88 6.82
N GLU A 68 4.81 -14.51 7.94
CA GLU A 68 3.80 -13.94 8.83
C GLU A 68 4.24 -12.60 9.42
N GLN A 69 5.50 -12.51 9.88
CA GLN A 69 6.04 -11.27 10.44
C GLN A 69 6.11 -10.13 9.41
N LEU A 70 6.46 -10.44 8.17
CA LEU A 70 6.44 -9.45 7.08
C LEU A 70 5.01 -8.97 6.80
N LEU A 71 4.06 -9.90 6.60
CA LEU A 71 2.64 -9.59 6.35
C LEU A 71 1.99 -8.78 7.48
N ALA A 72 2.32 -9.10 8.72
CA ALA A 72 1.73 -8.51 9.93
C ALA A 72 2.47 -7.25 10.44
N MET A 73 3.43 -6.69 9.69
CA MET A 73 4.22 -5.53 10.12
C MET A 73 4.99 -5.76 11.45
N GLN A 74 5.51 -6.99 11.64
CA GLN A 74 6.22 -7.40 12.85
C GLN A 74 7.66 -7.87 12.57
N SER A 75 8.25 -7.37 11.51
CA SER A 75 9.61 -7.75 11.10
C SER A 75 10.71 -7.01 11.87
N GLY A 76 10.43 -5.81 12.37
CA GLY A 76 11.44 -4.89 12.89
C GLY A 76 12.21 -4.12 11.81
N ILE A 77 11.91 -4.35 10.51
CA ILE A 77 12.51 -3.60 9.40
C ILE A 77 11.88 -2.21 9.35
N PRO A 78 12.68 -1.12 9.29
CA PRO A 78 12.15 0.23 9.25
C PRO A 78 11.48 0.57 7.91
N GLU A 79 10.69 1.66 7.90
CA GLU A 79 10.15 2.25 6.68
C GLU A 79 11.25 2.97 5.90
N TYR A 80 11.25 2.79 4.57
CA TYR A 80 12.26 3.38 3.68
C TYR A 80 11.85 4.71 3.04
N GLU A 81 10.60 5.12 3.14
CA GLU A 81 10.09 6.30 2.41
C GLU A 81 10.97 7.54 2.62
N PHE A 82 11.47 7.74 3.85
CA PHE A 82 12.36 8.86 4.15
C PHE A 82 13.72 8.80 3.44
N LEU A 83 14.15 7.62 3.01
CA LEU A 83 15.38 7.46 2.23
C LEU A 83 15.18 7.89 0.77
N VAL A 84 14.03 7.54 0.18
CA VAL A 84 13.79 7.70 -1.26
C VAL A 84 13.08 9.01 -1.63
N VAL A 85 12.29 9.60 -0.73
CA VAL A 85 11.55 10.84 -1.03
C VAL A 85 12.45 11.97 -1.54
N PRO A 86 13.64 12.22 -0.99
CA PRO A 86 14.54 13.25 -1.56
C PRO A 86 14.90 12.98 -3.03
N ASP A 87 15.22 11.74 -3.39
CA ASP A 87 15.57 11.35 -4.76
C ASP A 87 14.37 11.46 -5.70
N VAL A 88 13.19 11.03 -5.27
CA VAL A 88 11.93 11.16 -6.02
C VAL A 88 11.63 12.62 -6.34
N LEU A 89 11.92 13.52 -5.43
CA LEU A 89 11.64 14.95 -5.62
C LEU A 89 12.72 15.65 -6.45
N GLU A 90 13.96 15.19 -6.40
CA GLU A 90 15.05 15.70 -7.25
C GLU A 90 14.94 15.16 -8.69
N ASN A 91 14.52 13.89 -8.85
CA ASN A 91 14.43 13.18 -10.13
C ASN A 91 13.02 12.59 -10.34
N PRO A 92 11.97 13.41 -10.43
CA PRO A 92 10.58 12.96 -10.26
C PRO A 92 10.07 11.97 -11.31
N THR A 93 10.74 11.85 -12.44
CA THR A 93 10.36 10.93 -13.54
C THR A 93 11.20 9.67 -13.59
N GLU A 94 12.29 9.62 -12.83
CA GLU A 94 13.20 8.47 -12.85
C GLU A 94 12.66 7.38 -11.89
N PRO A 95 12.74 6.11 -12.29
CA PRO A 95 12.39 5.01 -11.41
C PRO A 95 13.44 4.80 -10.31
N ILE A 96 13.00 4.41 -9.12
CA ILE A 96 13.87 4.03 -8.01
C ILE A 96 14.26 2.55 -8.14
N ASP A 97 15.50 2.22 -7.82
CA ASP A 97 15.99 0.85 -7.69
C ASP A 97 15.55 0.28 -6.33
N LEU A 98 14.50 -0.53 -6.34
CA LEU A 98 13.89 -1.06 -5.11
C LEU A 98 14.77 -2.12 -4.42
N ASP A 99 15.58 -2.86 -5.15
CA ASP A 99 16.53 -3.82 -4.56
C ASP A 99 17.59 -3.07 -3.74
N ALA A 100 18.12 -1.98 -4.31
CA ALA A 100 19.06 -1.10 -3.60
C ALA A 100 18.42 -0.48 -2.35
N VAL A 101 17.13 -0.12 -2.42
CA VAL A 101 16.37 0.43 -1.28
C VAL A 101 16.22 -0.59 -0.16
N ILE A 102 15.91 -1.86 -0.46
CA ILE A 102 15.84 -2.93 0.55
C ILE A 102 17.19 -3.05 1.25
N ILE A 103 18.28 -3.15 0.47
CA ILE A 103 19.63 -3.30 1.01
C ILE A 103 19.98 -2.11 1.92
N GLU A 104 19.84 -0.88 1.44
CA GLU A 104 20.17 0.33 2.22
C GLU A 104 19.35 0.44 3.51
N THR A 105 18.06 0.09 3.43
CA THR A 105 17.16 0.12 4.59
C THR A 105 17.59 -0.87 5.67
N VAL A 106 17.90 -2.10 5.29
CA VAL A 106 18.31 -3.15 6.24
C VAL A 106 19.70 -2.86 6.79
N GLU A 107 20.66 -2.42 5.97
CA GLU A 107 22.00 -2.02 6.40
C GLU A 107 21.98 -0.81 7.33
N GLY A 108 20.98 0.06 7.22
CA GLY A 108 20.72 1.17 8.15
C GLY A 108 20.39 0.71 9.57
N GLY A 109 20.04 -0.56 9.75
CA GLY A 109 19.75 -1.24 11.01
C GLY A 109 18.28 -1.56 11.17
N ILE A 110 18.02 -2.74 11.74
CA ILE A 110 16.67 -3.23 12.04
C ILE A 110 16.48 -3.42 13.54
N GLU A 111 15.24 -3.35 13.99
CA GLU A 111 14.87 -3.79 15.34
C GLU A 111 14.72 -5.32 15.39
N PRO A 112 14.72 -5.96 16.56
CA PRO A 112 14.52 -7.40 16.66
C PRO A 112 13.21 -7.84 16.00
N ALA A 113 13.24 -8.99 15.32
CA ALA A 113 12.05 -9.63 14.77
C ALA A 113 10.97 -9.82 15.86
N GLY A 114 9.71 -9.53 15.53
CA GLY A 114 8.59 -9.41 16.47
C GLY A 114 8.35 -7.98 16.96
N THR A 115 9.22 -7.01 16.62
CA THR A 115 8.95 -5.59 16.86
C THR A 115 7.95 -5.08 15.82
N ALA A 116 6.83 -4.54 16.30
CA ALA A 116 5.81 -3.95 15.46
C ALA A 116 6.26 -2.58 14.91
N GLY A 117 6.08 -2.37 13.62
CA GLY A 117 6.36 -1.11 12.95
C GLY A 117 5.89 -1.16 11.50
N TYR A 118 5.17 -0.13 11.06
CA TYR A 118 4.77 -0.05 9.66
C TYR A 118 6.00 0.03 8.76
N SER A 119 6.04 -0.83 7.74
CA SER A 119 7.18 -0.91 6.84
C SER A 119 6.75 -1.41 5.46
N THR A 120 6.88 -0.54 4.48
CA THR A 120 6.67 -0.90 3.07
C THR A 120 7.78 -1.82 2.57
N THR A 121 8.98 -1.77 3.16
CA THR A 121 10.08 -2.71 2.88
C THR A 121 9.66 -4.17 3.02
N ASN A 122 8.80 -4.49 4.01
CA ASN A 122 8.25 -5.84 4.17
C ASN A 122 7.55 -6.32 2.90
N TYR A 123 6.81 -5.43 2.25
CA TYR A 123 6.02 -5.75 1.06
C TYR A 123 6.88 -5.82 -0.20
N LEU A 124 7.99 -5.08 -0.27
CA LEU A 124 8.99 -5.28 -1.33
C LEU A 124 9.59 -6.69 -1.22
N ILE A 125 10.02 -7.10 -0.04
CA ILE A 125 10.55 -8.47 0.19
C ILE A 125 9.49 -9.55 -0.12
N LEU A 126 8.22 -9.32 0.23
CA LEU A 126 7.12 -10.23 -0.16
C LEU A 126 6.91 -10.26 -1.68
N GLY A 127 7.17 -9.15 -2.38
CA GLY A 127 7.20 -9.09 -3.84
C GLY A 127 8.28 -9.99 -4.43
N ASP A 128 9.51 -9.90 -3.91
CA ASP A 128 10.62 -10.77 -4.34
C ASP A 128 10.32 -12.25 -4.07
N MET A 129 9.65 -12.56 -2.94
CA MET A 129 9.18 -13.92 -2.66
C MET A 129 8.15 -14.40 -3.69
N LEU A 130 7.23 -13.53 -4.11
CA LEU A 130 6.27 -13.88 -5.18
C LEU A 130 6.98 -14.16 -6.49
N GLU A 131 8.00 -13.38 -6.85
CA GLU A 131 8.80 -13.60 -8.06
C GLU A 131 9.54 -14.94 -8.03
N GLU A 132 10.19 -15.26 -6.90
CA GLU A 132 10.89 -16.53 -6.73
C GLU A 132 9.94 -17.74 -6.84
N LEU A 133 8.74 -17.63 -6.22
CA LEU A 133 7.77 -18.72 -6.18
C LEU A 133 7.02 -18.92 -7.49
N THR A 134 6.74 -17.84 -8.22
CA THR A 134 5.91 -17.90 -9.44
C THR A 134 6.74 -17.92 -10.71
N GLY A 135 7.96 -17.42 -10.66
CA GLY A 135 8.81 -17.20 -11.83
C GLY A 135 8.32 -16.07 -12.73
N GLN A 136 7.44 -15.21 -12.24
CA GLN A 136 6.89 -14.05 -12.93
C GLN A 136 7.27 -12.77 -12.16
N PRO A 137 7.39 -11.61 -12.84
CA PRO A 137 7.49 -10.32 -12.14
C PRO A 137 6.32 -10.12 -11.18
N SER A 138 6.58 -9.58 -10.00
CA SER A 138 5.56 -9.41 -8.95
C SER A 138 4.41 -8.47 -9.40
N GLU A 139 4.70 -7.48 -10.24
CA GLU A 139 3.68 -6.64 -10.86
C GLU A 139 2.72 -7.42 -11.77
N ASP A 140 3.23 -8.40 -12.54
CA ASP A 140 2.39 -9.25 -13.39
C ASP A 140 1.47 -10.11 -12.51
N VAL A 141 1.99 -10.65 -11.41
CA VAL A 141 1.20 -11.44 -10.44
C VAL A 141 0.06 -10.60 -9.86
N LEU A 142 0.33 -9.34 -9.46
CA LEU A 142 -0.69 -8.46 -8.90
C LEU A 142 -1.71 -8.01 -9.96
N ASN A 143 -1.26 -7.73 -11.17
CA ASN A 143 -2.13 -7.33 -12.27
C ASN A 143 -3.03 -8.49 -12.72
N GLU A 144 -2.50 -9.74 -12.75
CA GLU A 144 -3.30 -10.94 -12.98
C GLU A 144 -4.34 -11.15 -11.87
N LEU A 145 -3.95 -11.00 -10.60
CA LEU A 145 -4.88 -11.08 -9.46
C LEU A 145 -6.02 -10.05 -9.59
N ALA A 146 -5.71 -8.81 -9.94
CA ALA A 146 -6.71 -7.76 -10.12
C ALA A 146 -7.67 -8.11 -11.27
N ALA A 147 -7.15 -8.58 -12.41
CA ALA A 147 -7.95 -9.00 -13.55
C ALA A 147 -8.85 -10.21 -13.23
N ASP A 148 -8.34 -11.21 -12.51
CA ASP A 148 -9.09 -12.39 -12.08
C ASP A 148 -10.19 -12.03 -11.07
N ALA A 149 -9.98 -11.00 -10.26
CA ALA A 149 -11.00 -10.42 -9.39
C ALA A 149 -12.05 -9.57 -10.15
N GLY A 150 -11.88 -9.41 -11.47
CA GLY A 150 -12.80 -8.64 -12.33
C GLY A 150 -12.59 -7.12 -12.26
N LEU A 151 -11.46 -6.66 -11.75
CA LEU A 151 -11.10 -5.25 -11.66
C LEU A 151 -10.48 -4.81 -13.00
N THR A 152 -11.18 -3.95 -13.71
CA THR A 152 -10.81 -3.62 -15.10
C THR A 152 -9.90 -2.41 -15.23
N THR A 153 -9.79 -1.62 -14.17
CA THR A 153 -9.04 -0.35 -14.14
C THR A 153 -8.07 -0.29 -12.94
N THR A 154 -7.81 -1.43 -12.32
CA THR A 154 -6.87 -1.53 -11.20
C THR A 154 -5.58 -2.17 -11.71
N VAL A 155 -4.49 -1.39 -11.72
CA VAL A 155 -3.21 -1.81 -12.29
C VAL A 155 -2.04 -1.30 -11.43
N LEU A 156 -1.03 -2.15 -11.27
CA LEU A 156 0.28 -1.77 -10.80
C LEU A 156 1.11 -1.28 -11.99
N THR A 157 1.57 -0.05 -11.92
CA THR A 157 2.48 0.53 -12.93
C THR A 157 3.94 0.30 -12.54
N VAL A 158 4.79 0.06 -13.52
CA VAL A 158 6.20 -0.27 -13.32
C VAL A 158 7.13 0.49 -14.24
N GLY A 159 8.36 0.68 -13.78
CA GLY A 159 9.41 1.34 -14.55
C GLY A 159 8.99 2.75 -15.00
N ASP A 160 9.06 2.98 -16.31
CA ASP A 160 8.72 4.28 -16.93
C ASP A 160 7.24 4.40 -17.33
N ASP A 161 6.46 3.32 -17.21
CA ASP A 161 5.02 3.33 -17.52
C ASP A 161 4.23 3.79 -16.28
N ILE A 162 4.03 5.10 -16.20
CA ILE A 162 3.37 5.77 -15.07
C ILE A 162 1.98 6.30 -15.42
N GLU A 163 1.55 6.14 -16.68
CA GLU A 163 0.29 6.71 -17.14
C GLU A 163 -0.92 5.99 -16.55
N MET A 164 -1.88 6.76 -16.10
CA MET A 164 -3.22 6.27 -15.75
C MET A 164 -4.15 6.51 -16.93
N PRO A 165 -5.05 5.55 -17.25
CA PRO A 165 -5.99 5.74 -18.36
C PRO A 165 -6.99 6.86 -18.07
N ASP A 166 -7.38 7.59 -19.11
CA ASP A 166 -8.44 8.60 -18.99
C ASP A 166 -9.83 7.96 -18.74
N PRO A 167 -10.65 8.56 -17.87
CA PRO A 167 -10.40 9.78 -17.10
C PRO A 167 -9.56 9.51 -15.84
N SER A 168 -8.50 10.29 -15.64
CA SER A 168 -7.65 10.22 -14.45
C SER A 168 -7.62 11.57 -13.73
N SER A 169 -7.45 11.54 -12.39
CA SER A 169 -7.25 12.74 -11.60
C SER A 169 -5.77 13.15 -11.59
N ALA A 170 -5.53 14.46 -11.62
CA ALA A 170 -4.21 14.98 -11.25
C ALA A 170 -4.01 14.84 -9.74
N GLY A 171 -2.76 14.72 -9.31
CA GLY A 171 -2.37 14.64 -7.90
C GLY A 171 -1.69 15.92 -7.43
N TYR A 172 -2.02 16.36 -6.22
CA TYR A 172 -1.53 17.63 -5.68
C TYR A 172 -0.91 17.46 -4.30
N VAL A 173 0.11 18.28 -4.00
CA VAL A 173 0.69 18.39 -2.66
C VAL A 173 0.07 19.58 -1.95
N ASN A 174 -0.61 19.36 -0.82
CA ASN A 174 -1.24 20.40 -0.02
C ASN A 174 -0.22 21.17 0.84
N GLU A 175 -0.66 22.27 1.48
CA GLU A 175 0.21 23.10 2.30
C GLU A 175 0.86 22.34 3.48
N PRO A 176 0.17 21.51 4.28
CA PRO A 176 0.79 20.70 5.32
C PRO A 176 1.89 19.76 4.80
N ALA A 177 1.61 19.00 3.75
CA ALA A 177 2.58 18.08 3.15
C ALA A 177 3.78 18.84 2.55
N ALA A 178 3.53 19.96 1.87
CA ALA A 178 4.61 20.80 1.34
C ALA A 178 5.50 21.35 2.46
N LEU A 179 4.93 21.77 3.57
CA LEU A 179 5.70 22.27 4.74
C LEU A 179 6.53 21.17 5.39
N GLU A 180 6.04 19.95 5.46
CA GLU A 180 6.81 18.80 5.96
C GLU A 180 8.00 18.51 5.04
N LEU A 181 7.77 18.43 3.74
CA LEU A 181 8.82 18.23 2.75
C LEU A 181 9.86 19.35 2.77
N GLN A 182 9.43 20.61 2.90
CA GLN A 182 10.32 21.76 3.04
C GLN A 182 11.16 21.69 4.32
N ALA A 183 10.60 21.18 5.42
CA ALA A 183 11.35 20.98 6.66
C ALA A 183 12.47 19.95 6.53
N GLU A 184 12.29 18.96 5.65
CA GLU A 184 13.30 17.97 5.29
C GLU A 184 14.26 18.45 4.17
N GLY A 185 14.11 19.71 3.72
CA GLY A 185 15.02 20.33 2.74
C GLY A 185 14.56 20.22 1.29
N VAL A 186 13.32 19.78 1.08
CA VAL A 186 12.75 19.60 -0.25
C VAL A 186 11.97 20.84 -0.67
N ASP A 187 12.29 21.40 -1.84
CA ASP A 187 11.62 22.58 -2.38
C ASP A 187 10.40 22.16 -3.22
N VAL A 188 9.25 22.08 -2.58
CA VAL A 188 7.97 21.79 -3.22
C VAL A 188 6.93 22.85 -2.86
N GLU A 189 6.19 23.32 -3.86
CA GLU A 189 5.12 24.31 -3.64
C GLU A 189 3.83 23.62 -3.14
N PRO A 190 3.07 24.28 -2.23
CA PRO A 190 1.72 23.82 -1.88
C PRO A 190 0.83 23.74 -3.11
N LEU A 191 -0.01 22.68 -3.19
CA LEU A 191 -0.89 22.41 -4.32
C LEU A 191 -0.16 22.29 -5.67
N GLY A 192 1.14 21.98 -5.61
CA GLY A 192 1.90 21.65 -6.81
C GLY A 192 1.37 20.36 -7.44
N ASP A 193 1.27 20.36 -8.77
CA ASP A 193 0.90 19.19 -9.54
C ASP A 193 2.08 18.20 -9.59
N VAL A 194 1.86 17.03 -9.03
CA VAL A 194 2.85 15.93 -8.96
C VAL A 194 2.42 14.71 -9.79
N SER A 195 1.45 14.88 -10.68
CA SER A 195 0.87 13.79 -11.48
C SER A 195 1.89 13.07 -12.35
N SER A 196 2.95 13.77 -12.76
CA SER A 196 4.03 13.21 -13.57
C SER A 196 5.15 12.54 -12.79
N TYR A 197 5.04 12.51 -11.45
CA TYR A 197 6.05 11.85 -10.61
C TYR A 197 5.92 10.33 -10.74
N ASN A 198 7.05 9.67 -10.89
CA ASN A 198 7.09 8.23 -11.02
C ASN A 198 6.73 7.57 -9.67
N PRO A 199 5.65 6.77 -9.59
CA PRO A 199 5.21 6.14 -8.33
C PRO A 199 5.94 4.84 -8.03
N ASN A 200 6.87 4.38 -8.87
CA ASN A 200 7.46 3.04 -8.74
C ASN A 200 8.16 2.84 -7.39
N TRP A 201 8.55 3.94 -6.73
CA TRP A 201 9.12 3.87 -5.39
C TRP A 201 8.21 3.20 -4.35
N GLY A 202 6.90 3.16 -4.58
CA GLY A 202 5.96 2.40 -3.77
C GLY A 202 5.97 0.89 -4.04
N GLY A 203 6.48 0.47 -5.21
CA GLY A 203 6.54 -0.93 -5.63
C GLY A 203 5.21 -1.67 -5.45
N VAL A 204 5.28 -2.95 -5.15
CA VAL A 204 4.12 -3.79 -4.80
C VAL A 204 3.51 -3.44 -3.43
N GLY A 205 4.06 -2.46 -2.74
CA GLY A 205 3.51 -1.90 -1.50
C GLY A 205 2.70 -0.63 -1.69
N GLY A 206 2.75 0.05 -2.88
CA GLY A 206 2.15 1.38 -2.99
C GLY A 206 1.83 1.92 -4.38
N SER A 207 2.22 1.28 -5.49
CA SER A 207 2.23 1.91 -6.81
C SER A 207 0.98 1.68 -7.65
N MET A 208 -0.04 0.99 -7.17
CA MET A 208 -1.26 0.77 -7.95
C MET A 208 -2.09 2.05 -8.11
N TYR A 209 -2.83 2.11 -9.22
CA TYR A 209 -3.97 3.00 -9.38
C TYR A 209 -5.26 2.19 -9.52
N SER A 210 -6.40 2.83 -9.24
CA SER A 210 -7.71 2.22 -9.35
C SER A 210 -8.80 3.29 -9.51
N THR A 211 -10.02 2.85 -9.79
CA THR A 211 -11.25 3.66 -9.68
C THR A 211 -11.97 3.38 -8.37
N LEU A 212 -12.90 4.26 -7.97
CA LEU A 212 -13.75 3.99 -6.81
C LEU A 212 -14.64 2.76 -7.01
N GLU A 213 -15.02 2.43 -8.26
CA GLU A 213 -15.81 1.25 -8.57
C GLU A 213 -15.02 -0.03 -8.32
N ASP A 214 -13.81 -0.14 -8.88
CA ASP A 214 -12.95 -1.30 -8.69
C ASP A 214 -12.51 -1.45 -7.23
N LEU A 215 -12.15 -0.34 -6.54
CA LEU A 215 -11.83 -0.38 -5.12
C LEU A 215 -13.01 -0.86 -4.27
N GLY A 216 -14.23 -0.42 -4.61
CA GLY A 216 -15.45 -0.87 -3.96
C GLY A 216 -15.69 -2.37 -4.19
N ALA A 217 -15.45 -2.85 -5.41
CA ALA A 217 -15.55 -4.26 -5.74
C ALA A 217 -14.49 -5.09 -4.99
N TRP A 218 -13.24 -4.61 -4.94
CA TRP A 218 -12.16 -5.26 -4.19
C TRP A 218 -12.47 -5.33 -2.69
N ALA A 219 -12.88 -4.22 -2.09
CA ALA A 219 -13.26 -4.18 -0.68
C ALA A 219 -14.46 -5.12 -0.40
N ALA A 220 -15.41 -5.26 -1.33
CA ALA A 220 -16.56 -6.15 -1.19
C ALA A 220 -16.17 -7.64 -1.13
N THR A 221 -15.05 -8.03 -1.75
CA THR A 221 -14.48 -9.38 -1.57
C THR A 221 -13.78 -9.57 -0.22
N GLY A 222 -13.83 -8.57 0.67
CA GLY A 222 -13.02 -8.54 1.89
C GLY A 222 -11.52 -8.43 1.59
N PHE A 223 -11.18 -7.65 0.57
CA PHE A 223 -9.80 -7.50 0.06
C PHE A 223 -9.18 -8.84 -0.38
N GLY A 224 -9.95 -9.62 -1.10
CA GLY A 224 -9.54 -10.92 -1.60
C GLY A 224 -9.77 -12.08 -0.61
N ASN A 225 -10.38 -11.85 0.56
CA ASN A 225 -10.69 -12.94 1.49
C ASN A 225 -11.59 -14.01 0.85
N ASP A 226 -12.50 -13.62 -0.06
CA ASP A 226 -13.34 -14.56 -0.80
C ASP A 226 -12.54 -15.47 -1.75
N LEU A 227 -11.27 -15.11 -2.03
CA LEU A 227 -10.34 -15.88 -2.87
C LEU A 227 -9.48 -16.84 -2.04
N LEU A 228 -9.63 -16.85 -0.71
CA LEU A 228 -8.85 -17.66 0.23
C LEU A 228 -9.71 -18.74 0.89
N PRO A 229 -9.10 -19.85 1.34
CA PRO A 229 -9.78 -20.79 2.22
C PRO A 229 -10.31 -20.09 3.48
N PRO A 230 -11.51 -20.43 3.99
CA PRO A 230 -12.14 -19.72 5.11
C PRO A 230 -11.29 -19.65 6.38
N GLU A 231 -10.46 -20.65 6.65
CA GLU A 231 -9.58 -20.69 7.81
C GLU A 231 -8.46 -19.66 7.68
N LEU A 232 -7.86 -19.54 6.48
CA LEU A 232 -6.82 -18.57 6.20
C LEU A 232 -7.38 -17.14 6.14
N ALA A 233 -8.58 -16.96 5.56
CA ALA A 233 -9.29 -15.69 5.57
C ALA A 233 -9.61 -15.21 7.00
N ALA A 234 -9.95 -16.13 7.91
CA ALA A 234 -10.16 -15.80 9.31
C ALA A 234 -8.83 -15.42 10.01
N GLN A 235 -7.75 -16.19 9.78
CA GLN A 235 -6.43 -15.89 10.33
C GLN A 235 -5.91 -14.53 9.85
N ARG A 236 -6.20 -14.15 8.62
CA ARG A 236 -5.82 -12.85 8.07
C ARG A 236 -6.34 -11.67 8.88
N LEU A 237 -7.50 -11.82 9.53
CA LEU A 237 -8.15 -10.79 10.34
C LEU A 237 -7.71 -10.83 11.82
N GLU A 238 -6.87 -11.77 12.23
CA GLU A 238 -6.28 -11.80 13.57
C GLU A 238 -5.22 -10.69 13.66
N ALA A 239 -5.64 -9.52 14.13
CA ALA A 239 -4.81 -8.33 14.19
C ALA A 239 -4.09 -8.20 15.53
N ALA A 240 -2.86 -7.69 15.48
CA ALA A 240 -2.04 -7.35 16.63
C ALA A 240 -1.74 -5.84 16.64
N PRO A 241 -1.47 -5.23 17.82
CA PRO A 241 -1.14 -3.82 17.90
C PRO A 241 0.06 -3.46 17.02
N LEU A 242 -0.14 -2.46 16.15
CA LEU A 242 0.89 -1.86 15.30
C LEU A 242 1.35 -0.52 15.85
N ALA A 243 0.38 0.35 16.18
CA ALA A 243 0.60 1.67 16.74
C ALA A 243 -0.58 2.03 17.68
N GLU A 244 -0.52 3.19 18.33
CA GLU A 244 -1.61 3.65 19.19
C GLU A 244 -2.92 3.76 18.38
N GLY A 245 -3.90 2.92 18.70
CA GLY A 245 -5.21 2.90 18.07
C GLY A 245 -5.28 2.20 16.70
N VAL A 246 -4.20 1.54 16.27
CA VAL A 246 -4.17 0.79 15.01
C VAL A 246 -3.66 -0.62 15.27
N ASP A 247 -4.49 -1.60 14.98
CA ASP A 247 -4.10 -3.01 14.93
C ASP A 247 -3.96 -3.46 13.47
N TYR A 248 -3.09 -4.45 13.22
CA TYR A 248 -2.76 -4.92 11.87
C TYR A 248 -2.74 -6.44 11.81
N GLY A 249 -3.45 -7.00 10.84
CA GLY A 249 -3.44 -8.42 10.52
C GLY A 249 -2.52 -8.74 9.34
N LEU A 250 -2.82 -9.78 8.56
CA LEU A 250 -2.00 -10.13 7.40
C LEU A 250 -2.38 -9.25 6.20
N GLY A 251 -1.82 -8.05 6.14
CA GLY A 251 -2.05 -7.07 5.07
C GLY A 251 -3.34 -6.27 5.19
N LEU A 252 -3.95 -6.22 6.37
CA LEU A 252 -5.16 -5.44 6.64
C LEU A 252 -5.04 -4.73 7.99
N MET A 253 -5.46 -3.47 8.02
CA MET A 253 -5.70 -2.72 9.24
C MET A 253 -7.03 -3.14 9.86
N ASP A 254 -7.09 -3.29 11.18
CA ASP A 254 -8.33 -3.33 11.94
C ASP A 254 -8.66 -1.90 12.41
N PHE A 255 -9.71 -1.33 11.84
CA PHE A 255 -10.20 0.00 12.19
C PHE A 255 -11.14 -0.01 13.42
N GLY A 256 -11.35 -1.18 14.04
CA GLY A 256 -12.28 -1.37 15.12
C GLY A 256 -13.73 -1.52 14.65
N ASN A 257 -14.62 -1.86 15.61
CA ASN A 257 -16.05 -2.04 15.36
C ASN A 257 -16.39 -2.99 14.20
N GLY A 258 -15.52 -3.98 13.91
CA GLY A 258 -15.69 -4.97 12.84
C GLY A 258 -15.35 -4.43 11.44
N TRP A 259 -14.69 -3.29 11.32
CA TRP A 259 -14.21 -2.76 10.06
C TRP A 259 -12.74 -3.11 9.83
N TYR A 260 -12.45 -3.67 8.67
CA TYR A 260 -11.12 -4.02 8.21
C TYR A 260 -10.85 -3.37 6.86
N GLY A 261 -9.61 -3.08 6.56
CA GLY A 261 -9.24 -2.49 5.27
C GLY A 261 -7.84 -1.92 5.27
N HIS A 262 -7.64 -0.87 4.49
CA HIS A 262 -6.36 -0.17 4.44
C HIS A 262 -6.55 1.30 4.06
N THR A 263 -5.70 2.16 4.60
CA THR A 263 -5.49 3.50 4.07
C THR A 263 -4.41 3.45 2.98
N GLY A 264 -4.38 4.46 2.12
CA GLY A 264 -3.33 4.59 1.13
C GLY A 264 -2.89 6.03 1.00
N GLU A 265 -1.59 6.24 1.00
CA GLU A 265 -0.98 7.52 0.69
C GLU A 265 0.17 7.30 -0.29
N ILE A 266 0.24 8.13 -1.27
CA ILE A 266 1.33 8.28 -2.19
C ILE A 266 1.32 9.72 -2.68
N LEU A 267 2.47 10.25 -3.04
CA LEU A 267 2.60 11.67 -3.40
C LEU A 267 1.51 12.11 -4.39
N GLY A 268 0.68 13.06 -3.97
CA GLY A 268 -0.45 13.60 -4.74
C GLY A 268 -1.81 12.94 -4.47
N TRP A 269 -1.88 11.80 -3.77
CA TRP A 269 -3.14 11.09 -3.52
C TRP A 269 -3.22 10.50 -2.13
N ASN A 270 -4.43 10.49 -1.60
CA ASN A 270 -4.75 9.82 -0.34
C ASN A 270 -6.06 9.03 -0.49
N SER A 271 -6.10 7.83 0.04
CA SER A 271 -7.20 6.90 -0.14
C SER A 271 -7.54 6.12 1.13
N VAL A 272 -8.74 5.59 1.19
CA VAL A 272 -9.16 4.61 2.19
C VAL A 272 -10.16 3.65 1.58
N ALA A 273 -10.02 2.38 1.87
CA ALA A 273 -10.99 1.36 1.56
C ALA A 273 -11.22 0.47 2.79
N ALA A 274 -12.47 0.22 3.14
CA ALA A 274 -12.84 -0.56 4.30
C ALA A 274 -14.07 -1.43 4.04
N HIS A 275 -14.12 -2.58 4.69
CA HIS A 275 -15.18 -3.55 4.64
C HIS A 275 -15.56 -4.01 6.05
N ASN A 276 -16.86 -4.18 6.28
CA ASN A 276 -17.36 -4.79 7.50
C ASN A 276 -17.98 -6.15 7.14
N PRO A 277 -17.30 -7.27 7.42
CA PRO A 277 -17.76 -8.60 7.02
C PRO A 277 -19.07 -9.04 7.71
N GLU A 278 -19.43 -8.48 8.88
CA GLU A 278 -20.68 -8.81 9.56
C GLU A 278 -21.89 -8.21 8.85
N THR A 279 -21.76 -7.01 8.32
CA THR A 279 -22.85 -6.28 7.66
C THR A 279 -22.80 -6.32 6.14
N GLY A 280 -21.64 -6.69 5.57
CA GLY A 280 -21.35 -6.59 4.16
C GLY A 280 -21.19 -5.13 3.67
N ALA A 281 -21.08 -4.18 4.59
CA ALA A 281 -20.91 -2.77 4.24
C ALA A 281 -19.49 -2.51 3.73
N VAL A 282 -19.40 -1.68 2.69
CA VAL A 282 -18.15 -1.24 2.09
C VAL A 282 -18.09 0.29 2.12
N PHE A 283 -16.93 0.81 2.44
CA PHE A 283 -16.62 2.21 2.33
C PHE A 283 -15.33 2.41 1.54
N VAL A 284 -15.37 3.27 0.53
CA VAL A 284 -14.19 3.70 -0.21
C VAL A 284 -14.24 5.21 -0.44
N ALA A 285 -13.10 5.85 -0.27
CA ALA A 285 -12.91 7.25 -0.63
C ALA A 285 -11.49 7.47 -1.12
N TYR A 286 -11.31 8.44 -1.99
CA TYR A 286 -10.00 8.95 -2.27
C TYR A 286 -10.03 10.47 -2.51
N VAL A 287 -8.91 11.10 -2.28
CA VAL A 287 -8.66 12.52 -2.47
C VAL A 287 -7.39 12.63 -3.31
N ASN A 288 -7.43 13.47 -4.33
CA ASN A 288 -6.30 13.72 -5.21
C ASN A 288 -5.37 14.84 -4.66
N GLU A 289 -5.07 14.72 -3.40
CA GLU A 289 -4.23 15.64 -2.64
C GLU A 289 -3.53 14.86 -1.52
N SER A 290 -2.21 15.00 -1.41
CA SER A 290 -1.48 14.48 -0.26
C SER A 290 -1.87 15.23 1.00
N GLY A 291 -2.10 14.47 2.07
CA GLY A 291 -2.17 14.98 3.42
C GLY A 291 -0.78 15.18 4.04
N SER A 292 -0.70 15.04 5.35
CA SER A 292 0.58 14.89 6.03
C SER A 292 1.16 13.51 5.69
N LEU A 293 2.40 13.46 5.21
CA LEU A 293 3.12 12.21 4.92
C LEU A 293 3.31 11.33 6.16
N LEU A 294 3.09 11.90 7.36
CA LEU A 294 3.25 11.23 8.65
C LEU A 294 1.91 10.85 9.29
N ALA A 295 0.77 11.20 8.69
CA ALA A 295 -0.53 10.95 9.29
C ALA A 295 -1.09 9.59 8.86
N THR A 296 -1.26 8.68 9.81
CA THR A 296 -1.96 7.39 9.61
C THR A 296 -3.45 7.54 9.26
N ALA A 297 -4.00 8.75 9.38
CA ALA A 297 -5.37 9.11 9.04
C ALA A 297 -5.35 10.31 8.09
N GLY A 298 -5.16 10.05 6.80
CA GLY A 298 -5.09 11.09 5.78
C GLY A 298 -6.41 11.82 5.54
N PRO A 299 -6.40 12.84 4.65
CA PRO A 299 -7.57 13.67 4.35
C PRO A 299 -8.78 12.88 3.85
N ALA A 300 -8.61 11.71 3.24
CA ALA A 300 -9.72 10.85 2.85
C ALA A 300 -10.54 10.36 4.05
N LEU A 301 -9.90 10.05 5.18
CA LEU A 301 -10.57 9.72 6.44
C LEU A 301 -11.11 10.98 7.14
N ALA A 302 -10.35 12.07 7.12
CA ALA A 302 -10.74 13.33 7.75
C ALA A 302 -11.90 14.05 7.05
N ALA A 303 -12.10 13.81 5.75
CA ALA A 303 -13.21 14.37 4.97
C ALA A 303 -14.60 13.86 5.43
N PHE A 304 -14.66 12.81 6.26
CA PHE A 304 -15.90 12.21 6.74
C PHE A 304 -15.92 12.08 8.26
N PRO A 305 -16.17 13.20 9.01
CA PRO A 305 -16.20 13.20 10.48
C PRO A 305 -17.21 12.23 11.09
N ASP A 306 -18.27 11.87 10.33
CA ASP A 306 -19.23 10.84 10.76
C ASP A 306 -18.63 9.42 10.75
N LEU A 307 -17.56 9.20 10.00
CA LEU A 307 -16.81 7.94 9.98
C LEU A 307 -15.88 7.81 11.19
N GLY A 308 -15.37 8.92 11.72
CA GLY A 308 -14.69 8.90 13.02
C GLY A 308 -15.55 8.28 14.10
N GLY A 309 -16.87 8.46 14.03
CA GLY A 309 -17.84 7.77 14.89
C GLY A 309 -18.02 6.28 14.55
N LEU A 310 -17.78 5.86 13.30
CA LEU A 310 -17.81 4.47 12.87
C LEU A 310 -16.51 3.73 13.22
N PHE A 311 -15.39 4.42 13.11
CA PHE A 311 -14.06 3.87 13.40
C PHE A 311 -13.56 4.14 14.82
N GLY A 312 -14.27 4.94 15.61
CA GLY A 312 -13.98 5.17 17.03
C GLY A 312 -12.84 6.17 17.30
N PHE A 313 -12.51 7.05 16.32
CA PHE A 313 -11.55 8.15 16.51
C PHE A 313 -12.14 9.36 17.22
#